data_18dbc31fb827c9bb90cde2021f87c3ce
#
_entry.id   18dbc31fb827c9bb90cde2021f87c3ce
#
_cell.length_a   1.000
_cell.length_b   1.000
_cell.length_c   1.000
_cell.angle_alpha   90.00
_cell.angle_beta   90.00
_cell.angle_gamma   90.00
#
_symmetry.space_group_name_H-M   'P 1'
#
loop_
_entity.id
_entity.type
_entity.pdbx_description
1 polymer ?
#
loop_
_entity_poly.entity_id
_entity_poly.type
_entity_poly.pdbx_seq_one_letter_code
_entity_poly.pdbx_strand_id
1 'polypeptide(L)'
;KLECMAADKSLLPKTEKYDAVHYMLNEWDGLMNIFTRGDYHLDNNLVERLNRYISLSRRNSLFFGSHTGARRAAMFYSLACSCRLQGVNFFKYISDIINKAAAIPPRTPLSKYRDLLPDRWKQKNIAQE
;
A
#
# COMPACT_ATOMS: atom_id res chain seq x y z
N LYS A 1 25.54 -11.27 -19.12
CA LYS A 1 24.86 -11.34 -20.44
C LYS A 1 24.23 -9.99 -20.81
N LEU A 2 23.48 -9.33 -19.91
CA LEU A 2 22.89 -7.98 -20.16
C LEU A 2 23.97 -6.93 -20.42
N GLU A 3 25.02 -6.90 -19.62
CA GLU A 3 26.16 -5.99 -19.81
C GLU A 3 26.86 -6.20 -21.16
N CYS A 4 27.03 -7.47 -21.58
CA CYS A 4 27.55 -7.77 -22.90
C CYS A 4 26.63 -7.27 -24.03
N MET A 5 25.29 -7.34 -23.82
CA MET A 5 24.34 -6.83 -24.79
C MET A 5 24.35 -5.30 -24.83
N ALA A 6 24.53 -4.63 -23.68
CA ALA A 6 24.65 -3.18 -23.64
C ALA A 6 25.94 -2.64 -24.29
N ALA A 7 27.01 -3.43 -24.24
CA ALA A 7 28.28 -3.11 -24.88
C ALA A 7 28.33 -3.41 -26.40
N ASP A 8 27.30 -4.05 -26.92
CA ASP A 8 27.20 -4.41 -28.34
C ASP A 8 26.97 -3.15 -29.18
N LYS A 9 27.94 -2.79 -30.02
CA LYS A 9 27.88 -1.62 -30.91
C LYS A 9 26.80 -1.71 -31.99
N SER A 10 26.26 -2.92 -32.24
CA SER A 10 25.12 -3.11 -33.14
C SER A 10 23.78 -2.70 -32.53
N LEU A 11 23.73 -2.50 -31.22
CA LEU A 11 22.56 -2.08 -30.50
C LEU A 11 22.36 -0.57 -30.65
N LEU A 12 21.53 -0.18 -31.60
CA LEU A 12 21.29 1.22 -31.92
C LEU A 12 20.49 1.92 -30.81
N PRO A 13 20.91 3.13 -30.37
CA PRO A 13 20.15 3.95 -29.43
C PRO A 13 18.72 4.22 -29.93
N LYS A 14 17.76 4.31 -29.00
CA LYS A 14 16.33 4.53 -29.28
C LYS A 14 15.62 3.38 -30.00
N THR A 15 16.18 2.21 -30.01
CA THR A 15 15.46 0.99 -30.39
C THR A 15 14.83 0.35 -29.17
N GLU A 16 13.71 -0.36 -29.35
CA GLU A 16 13.03 -1.09 -28.25
C GLU A 16 13.98 -2.04 -27.52
N LYS A 17 14.89 -2.68 -28.25
CA LYS A 17 15.89 -3.57 -27.67
C LYS A 17 16.91 -2.81 -26.82
N TYR A 18 17.37 -1.65 -27.27
CA TYR A 18 18.26 -0.78 -26.50
C TYR A 18 17.60 -0.32 -25.21
N ASP A 19 16.37 0.18 -25.31
CA ASP A 19 15.62 0.69 -24.16
C ASP A 19 15.34 -0.43 -23.16
N ALA A 20 14.98 -1.64 -23.61
CA ALA A 20 14.76 -2.79 -22.74
C ALA A 20 16.03 -3.24 -21.99
N VAL A 21 17.18 -3.29 -22.67
CA VAL A 21 18.46 -3.69 -22.04
C VAL A 21 18.88 -2.65 -20.99
N HIS A 22 18.80 -1.37 -21.33
CA HIS A 22 19.16 -0.29 -20.40
C HIS A 22 18.18 -0.18 -19.24
N TYR A 23 16.88 -0.36 -19.46
CA TYR A 23 15.89 -0.43 -18.40
C TYR A 23 16.20 -1.55 -17.40
N MET A 24 16.49 -2.76 -17.89
CA MET A 24 16.84 -3.90 -17.03
C MET A 24 18.13 -3.66 -16.24
N LEU A 25 19.14 -2.99 -16.81
CA LEU A 25 20.36 -2.66 -16.11
C LEU A 25 20.14 -1.59 -15.03
N ASN A 26 19.35 -0.57 -15.34
CA ASN A 26 19.03 0.50 -14.37
C ASN A 26 18.23 -0.02 -13.17
N GLU A 27 17.31 -0.97 -13.41
CA GLU A 27 16.47 -1.56 -12.35
C GLU A 27 17.10 -2.78 -11.68
N TRP A 28 18.33 -3.16 -12.09
CA TRP A 28 18.96 -4.42 -11.67
C TRP A 28 19.05 -4.58 -10.16
N ASP A 29 19.49 -3.57 -9.45
CA ASP A 29 19.63 -3.60 -8.00
C ASP A 29 18.27 -3.74 -7.32
N GLY A 30 17.24 -3.06 -7.84
CA GLY A 30 15.85 -3.20 -7.39
C GLY A 30 15.33 -4.62 -7.59
N LEU A 31 15.60 -5.22 -8.74
CA LEU A 31 15.21 -6.61 -9.06
C LEU A 31 15.93 -7.62 -8.17
N MET A 32 17.22 -7.40 -7.89
CA MET A 32 17.99 -8.29 -7.03
C MET A 32 17.53 -8.28 -5.57
N ASN A 33 16.88 -7.22 -5.11
CA ASN A 33 16.30 -7.16 -3.77
C ASN A 33 15.27 -8.28 -3.49
N ILE A 34 14.65 -8.85 -4.53
CA ILE A 34 13.74 -9.99 -4.40
C ILE A 34 14.42 -11.18 -3.73
N PHE A 35 15.71 -11.38 -4.00
CA PHE A 35 16.47 -12.50 -3.46
C PHE A 35 17.01 -12.25 -2.04
N THR A 36 16.88 -11.04 -1.52
CA THR A 36 17.35 -10.70 -0.17
C THR A 36 16.40 -11.18 0.92
N ARG A 37 15.12 -11.38 0.58
CA ARG A 37 14.07 -11.82 1.51
C ARG A 37 13.11 -12.77 0.81
N GLY A 38 12.72 -13.84 1.50
CA GLY A 38 11.80 -14.84 0.97
C GLY A 38 10.31 -14.47 1.07
N ASP A 39 9.98 -13.34 1.68
CA ASP A 39 8.60 -12.87 1.91
C ASP A 39 8.10 -11.86 0.87
N TYR A 40 8.92 -11.55 -0.14
CA TYR A 40 8.50 -10.68 -1.24
C TYR A 40 7.58 -11.41 -2.22
N HIS A 41 6.43 -10.80 -2.49
CA HIS A 41 5.55 -11.23 -3.56
C HIS A 41 6.00 -10.61 -4.88
N LEU A 42 6.10 -11.43 -5.93
CA LEU A 42 6.50 -11.00 -7.28
C LEU A 42 5.34 -10.37 -8.06
N ASP A 43 4.16 -10.32 -7.46
CA ASP A 43 2.97 -9.77 -8.07
C ASP A 43 2.39 -8.61 -7.26
N ASN A 44 1.55 -7.82 -7.91
CA ASN A 44 0.82 -6.70 -7.32
C ASN A 44 -0.65 -7.04 -7.05
N ASN A 45 -1.02 -8.33 -7.16
CA ASN A 45 -2.41 -8.79 -7.08
C ASN A 45 -3.13 -8.35 -5.80
N LEU A 46 -2.40 -8.31 -4.67
CA LEU A 46 -2.97 -7.88 -3.39
C LEU A 46 -3.39 -6.41 -3.44
N VAL A 47 -2.49 -5.54 -3.92
CA VAL A 47 -2.74 -4.09 -4.02
C VAL A 47 -3.82 -3.80 -5.05
N GLU A 48 -3.81 -4.48 -6.20
CA GLU A 48 -4.84 -4.34 -7.24
C GLU A 48 -6.22 -4.76 -6.73
N ARG A 49 -6.30 -5.85 -5.99
CA ARG A 49 -7.54 -6.32 -5.37
C ARG A 49 -8.08 -5.31 -4.35
N LEU A 50 -7.22 -4.69 -3.55
CA LEU A 50 -7.61 -3.65 -2.60
C LEU A 50 -8.05 -2.37 -3.32
N ASN A 51 -7.31 -1.93 -4.34
CA ASN A 51 -7.65 -0.76 -5.15
C ASN A 51 -8.97 -0.93 -5.91
N ARG A 52 -9.38 -2.15 -6.21
CA ARG A 52 -10.68 -2.42 -6.86
C ARG A 52 -11.86 -1.89 -6.05
N TYR A 53 -11.78 -1.91 -4.71
CA TYR A 53 -12.85 -1.35 -3.86
C TYR A 53 -12.95 0.17 -4.01
N ILE A 54 -11.82 0.86 -4.11
CA ILE A 54 -11.78 2.30 -4.36
C ILE A 54 -12.38 2.61 -5.74
N SER A 55 -11.98 1.86 -6.76
CA SER A 55 -12.48 2.03 -8.13
C SER A 55 -13.98 1.77 -8.24
N LEU A 56 -14.52 0.79 -7.52
CA LEU A 56 -15.95 0.51 -7.48
C LEU A 56 -16.73 1.62 -6.77
N SER A 57 -16.22 2.15 -5.66
CA SER A 57 -16.88 3.25 -4.95
C SER A 57 -16.89 4.55 -5.76
N ARG A 58 -15.89 4.77 -6.63
CA ARG A 58 -15.84 5.92 -7.55
C ARG A 58 -16.95 5.93 -8.59
N ARG A 59 -17.60 4.80 -8.87
CA ARG A 59 -18.80 4.78 -9.73
C ARG A 59 -19.98 5.51 -9.08
N ASN A 60 -20.04 5.53 -7.74
CA ASN A 60 -21.10 6.19 -6.96
C ASN A 60 -20.68 7.58 -6.49
N SER A 61 -19.39 7.82 -6.33
CA SER A 61 -18.82 9.09 -5.83
C SER A 61 -17.66 9.52 -6.72
N LEU A 62 -17.98 10.27 -7.79
CA LEU A 62 -16.99 10.69 -8.79
C LEU A 62 -15.96 11.67 -8.24
N PHE A 63 -16.33 12.47 -7.22
CA PHE A 63 -15.51 13.54 -6.67
C PHE A 63 -15.44 13.48 -5.14
N PHE A 64 -14.33 13.95 -4.59
CA PHE A 64 -14.12 14.10 -3.15
C PHE A 64 -14.37 15.53 -2.66
N GLY A 65 -14.83 16.42 -3.54
CA GLY A 65 -15.16 17.82 -3.25
C GLY A 65 -13.96 18.75 -3.02
N SER A 66 -12.86 18.24 -2.45
CA SER A 66 -11.65 19.01 -2.18
C SER A 66 -10.43 18.10 -1.95
N HIS A 67 -9.22 18.66 -1.98
CA HIS A 67 -7.99 17.93 -1.61
C HIS A 67 -8.05 17.40 -0.17
N THR A 68 -8.62 18.17 0.76
CA THR A 68 -8.82 17.72 2.14
C THR A 68 -9.80 16.56 2.22
N GLY A 69 -10.89 16.61 1.45
CA GLY A 69 -11.84 15.52 1.31
C GLY A 69 -11.18 14.25 0.76
N ALA A 70 -10.36 14.38 -0.29
CA ALA A 70 -9.63 13.28 -0.87
C ALA A 70 -8.64 12.63 0.14
N ARG A 71 -7.91 13.44 0.92
CA ARG A 71 -7.02 12.93 1.97
C ARG A 71 -7.76 12.16 3.06
N ARG A 72 -8.92 12.67 3.51
CA ARG A 72 -9.77 11.97 4.49
C ARG A 72 -10.27 10.65 3.92
N ALA A 73 -10.76 10.64 2.69
CA ALA A 73 -11.20 9.42 2.02
C ALA A 73 -10.07 8.40 1.90
N ALA A 74 -8.87 8.81 1.48
CA ALA A 74 -7.70 7.95 1.39
C ALA A 74 -7.34 7.31 2.75
N MET A 75 -7.42 8.07 3.84
CA MET A 75 -7.22 7.54 5.20
C MET A 75 -8.25 6.46 5.54
N PHE A 76 -9.53 6.70 5.31
CA PHE A 76 -10.59 5.71 5.59
C PHE A 76 -10.46 4.47 4.72
N TYR A 77 -10.13 4.62 3.42
CA TYR A 77 -9.85 3.47 2.55
C TYR A 77 -8.65 2.67 3.04
N SER A 78 -7.58 3.31 3.48
CA SER A 78 -6.40 2.63 4.03
C SER A 78 -6.75 1.82 5.28
N LEU A 79 -7.55 2.38 6.19
CA LEU A 79 -8.01 1.67 7.38
C LEU A 79 -8.95 0.51 7.02
N ALA A 80 -9.89 0.71 6.08
CA ALA A 80 -10.79 -0.35 5.64
C ALA A 80 -10.05 -1.51 4.96
N CYS A 81 -9.08 -1.20 4.10
CA CYS A 81 -8.22 -2.20 3.48
C CYS A 81 -7.38 -2.95 4.52
N SER A 82 -6.82 -2.25 5.50
CA SER A 82 -6.05 -2.86 6.59
C SER A 82 -6.93 -3.78 7.46
N CYS A 83 -8.14 -3.36 7.80
CA CYS A 83 -9.11 -4.21 8.50
C CYS A 83 -9.40 -5.48 7.70
N ARG A 84 -9.61 -5.37 6.39
CA ARG A 84 -9.88 -6.49 5.52
C ARG A 84 -8.72 -7.48 5.47
N LEU A 85 -7.48 -6.99 5.35
CA LEU A 85 -6.27 -7.82 5.39
C LEU A 85 -6.13 -8.58 6.71
N GLN A 86 -6.58 -7.98 7.80
CA GLN A 86 -6.54 -8.58 9.13
C GLN A 86 -7.78 -9.43 9.46
N GLY A 87 -8.78 -9.51 8.57
CA GLY A 87 -10.04 -10.18 8.85
C GLY A 87 -10.87 -9.49 9.95
N VAL A 88 -10.74 -8.17 10.08
CA VAL A 88 -11.44 -7.34 11.06
C VAL A 88 -12.67 -6.73 10.41
N ASN A 89 -13.82 -6.76 11.11
CA ASN A 89 -15.01 -6.04 10.68
C ASN A 89 -14.78 -4.53 10.82
N PHE A 90 -14.79 -3.82 9.68
CA PHE A 90 -14.47 -2.39 9.65
C PHE A 90 -15.46 -1.55 10.46
N PHE A 91 -16.75 -1.89 10.47
CA PHE A 91 -17.73 -1.12 11.22
C PHE A 91 -17.49 -1.24 12.74
N LYS A 92 -17.28 -2.46 13.25
CA LYS A 92 -16.92 -2.66 14.66
C LYS A 92 -15.66 -1.92 15.05
N TYR A 93 -14.64 -2.02 14.21
CA TYR A 93 -13.37 -1.35 14.40
C TYR A 93 -13.53 0.18 14.46
N ILE A 94 -14.14 0.79 13.45
CA ILE A 94 -14.25 2.26 13.36
C ILE A 94 -15.12 2.84 14.47
N SER A 95 -16.19 2.15 14.86
CA SER A 95 -17.06 2.57 15.96
C SER A 95 -16.31 2.61 17.31
N ASP A 96 -15.40 1.69 17.53
CA ASP A 96 -14.59 1.66 18.76
C ASP A 96 -13.48 2.71 18.73
N ILE A 97 -12.73 2.82 17.62
CA ILE A 97 -11.56 3.69 17.60
C ILE A 97 -11.87 5.18 17.48
N ILE A 98 -13.02 5.58 16.93
CA ILE A 98 -13.41 7.00 16.85
C ILE A 98 -13.39 7.63 18.23
N ASN A 99 -14.05 7.00 19.20
CA ASN A 99 -14.09 7.51 20.57
C ASN A 99 -12.72 7.48 21.25
N LYS A 100 -11.97 6.41 21.06
CA LYS A 100 -10.62 6.27 21.60
C LYS A 100 -9.66 7.32 21.01
N ALA A 101 -9.73 7.56 19.71
CA ALA A 101 -8.92 8.56 19.04
C ALA A 101 -9.28 10.00 19.47
N ALA A 102 -10.57 10.28 19.65
CA ALA A 102 -11.03 11.59 20.13
C ALA A 102 -10.60 11.89 21.57
N ALA A 103 -10.41 10.87 22.40
CA ALA A 103 -9.93 11.01 23.77
C ALA A 103 -8.42 11.26 23.89
N ILE A 104 -7.66 11.09 22.80
CA ILE A 104 -6.21 11.32 22.80
C ILE A 104 -5.93 12.83 22.79
N PRO A 105 -5.14 13.35 23.75
CA PRO A 105 -4.84 14.78 23.81
C PRO A 105 -4.12 15.28 22.55
N PRO A 106 -4.35 16.55 22.16
CA PRO A 106 -3.60 17.18 21.08
C PRO A 106 -2.08 17.10 21.32
N ARG A 107 -1.30 16.98 20.25
CA ARG A 107 0.18 16.87 20.28
C ARG A 107 0.72 15.58 20.90
N THR A 108 -0.12 14.55 21.08
CA THR A 108 0.35 13.23 21.52
C THR A 108 1.29 12.63 20.45
N PRO A 109 2.40 11.98 20.84
CA PRO A 109 3.32 11.34 19.90
C PRO A 109 2.61 10.28 19.04
N LEU A 110 2.98 10.18 17.75
CA LEU A 110 2.40 9.23 16.80
C LEU A 110 2.48 7.77 17.25
N SER A 111 3.47 7.43 18.07
CA SER A 111 3.60 6.08 18.66
C SER A 111 2.37 5.64 19.46
N LYS A 112 1.65 6.56 20.09
CA LYS A 112 0.41 6.27 20.84
C LYS A 112 -0.75 5.87 19.94
N TYR A 113 -0.76 6.36 18.69
CA TYR A 113 -1.78 5.98 17.72
C TYR A 113 -1.55 4.60 17.10
N ARG A 114 -0.34 4.02 17.25
CA ARG A 114 -0.01 2.68 16.76
C ARG A 114 -0.95 1.61 17.31
N ASP A 115 -1.36 1.77 18.55
CA ASP A 115 -2.26 0.86 19.25
C ASP A 115 -3.70 0.87 18.73
N LEU A 116 -4.06 1.91 17.99
CA LEU A 116 -5.37 2.04 17.34
C LEU A 116 -5.42 1.35 15.97
N LEU A 117 -4.29 0.97 15.38
CA LEU A 117 -4.27 0.35 14.06
C LEU A 117 -4.90 -1.04 14.07
N PRO A 118 -5.49 -1.50 12.95
CA PRO A 118 -6.31 -2.72 12.89
C PRO A 118 -5.62 -3.98 13.39
N ASP A 119 -4.31 -4.12 13.15
CA ASP A 119 -3.53 -5.27 13.60
C ASP A 119 -3.42 -5.34 15.13
N ARG A 120 -3.14 -4.20 15.79
CA ARG A 120 -3.06 -4.10 17.25
C ARG A 120 -4.42 -4.15 17.90
N TRP A 121 -5.40 -3.51 17.28
CA TRP A 121 -6.78 -3.56 17.73
C TRP A 121 -7.30 -5.01 17.75
N LYS A 122 -7.05 -5.78 16.69
CA LYS A 122 -7.42 -7.19 16.61
C LYS A 122 -6.78 -8.00 17.76
N GLN A 123 -5.48 -7.84 17.99
CA GLN A 123 -4.77 -8.55 19.06
C GLN A 123 -5.38 -8.29 20.44
N LYS A 124 -5.77 -7.03 20.72
CA LYS A 124 -6.38 -6.64 22.00
C LYS A 124 -7.80 -7.19 22.18
N ASN A 125 -8.58 -7.29 21.11
CA ASN A 125 -9.97 -7.72 21.19
C ASN A 125 -10.12 -9.26 21.14
N ILE A 126 -9.23 -9.98 20.47
CA ILE A 126 -9.20 -11.45 20.54
C ILE A 126 -8.79 -11.94 21.95
N ALA A 127 -7.96 -11.20 22.66
CA ALA A 127 -7.56 -11.54 24.03
C ALA A 127 -8.67 -11.31 25.07
N GLN A 128 -9.83 -10.75 24.68
CA GLN A 128 -10.98 -10.45 25.53
C GLN A 128 -12.20 -11.35 25.24
N GLU A 129 -12.15 -12.18 24.18
CA GLU A 129 -13.09 -13.27 23.90
C GLU A 129 -12.54 -14.60 24.46
#